data_d5c192d2af888516452963c528ef67ad
#
_entry.id   d5c192d2af888516452963c528ef67ad
#
_cell.length_a   1.000
_cell.length_b   1.000
_cell.length_c   1.000
_cell.angle_alpha   90.00
_cell.angle_beta   90.00
_cell.angle_gamma   90.00
#
_symmetry.space_group_name_H-M   'P 1'
#
loop_
_entity.id
_entity.type
_entity.pdbx_description
1 polymer ?
#
loop_
_entity_poly.entity_id
_entity_poly.type
_entity_poly.pdbx_seq_one_letter_code
_entity_poly.pdbx_strand_id
1 'polypeptide(L)'
;VFQVSRRGGREKNADRMGYCYTRESGLFVLADGMGGHPEGEVAAQIALQTISALFQRQAKPQLKDVQEFLSGALLAAHHQILRYATEKGMIDTPRTTLVAAVLQAGTATWIHCGDSRLYMVRDGDLLTRTRDHSYMELRNTPPPGLERINRNVLFTCLGSPSRPFFDVAGPTELHRSDRIMLCSDGLWSSVSETVIACELGNK
;
A
#
# COMPACT_ATOMS: atom_id res chain seq x y z
N VAL A 1 17.87 -1.72 0.22
CA VAL A 1 16.61 -0.96 0.11
C VAL A 1 16.89 0.36 -0.57
N PHE A 2 16.07 0.71 -1.55
CA PHE A 2 16.10 2.01 -2.23
C PHE A 2 14.73 2.67 -2.08
N GLN A 3 14.69 3.98 -1.82
CA GLN A 3 13.46 4.76 -1.69
C GLN A 3 13.58 6.06 -2.48
N VAL A 4 12.49 6.45 -3.13
CA VAL A 4 12.35 7.74 -3.77
C VAL A 4 10.92 8.22 -3.63
N SER A 5 10.75 9.49 -3.27
CA SER A 5 9.45 10.16 -3.26
C SER A 5 9.62 11.57 -3.82
N ARG A 6 8.78 11.90 -4.79
CA ARG A 6 8.76 13.22 -5.43
C ARG A 6 7.34 13.69 -5.59
N ARG A 7 7.12 14.97 -5.40
CA ARG A 7 5.80 15.61 -5.52
C ARG A 7 5.18 15.46 -6.92
N GLY A 8 6.00 15.39 -7.95
CA GLY A 8 5.53 15.43 -9.34
C GLY A 8 4.84 16.76 -9.66
N GLY A 9 3.76 16.70 -10.40
CA GLY A 9 2.95 17.87 -10.77
C GLY A 9 1.91 18.32 -9.73
N ARG A 10 1.87 17.71 -8.55
CA ARG A 10 0.92 18.04 -7.49
C ARG A 10 1.38 19.26 -6.68
N GLU A 11 0.45 19.92 -5.98
CA GLU A 11 0.79 21.00 -5.05
C GLU A 11 1.51 20.47 -3.80
N LYS A 12 1.08 19.30 -3.32
CA LYS A 12 1.66 18.62 -2.15
C LYS A 12 2.06 17.19 -2.49
N ASN A 13 3.06 16.68 -1.80
CA ASN A 13 3.37 15.26 -1.79
C ASN A 13 2.58 14.59 -0.64
N ALA A 14 1.55 13.84 -0.99
CA ALA A 14 0.72 13.14 -0.03
C ALA A 14 1.17 11.70 0.24
N ASP A 15 2.14 11.18 -0.52
CA ASP A 15 2.73 9.87 -0.28
C ASP A 15 3.55 9.84 1.00
N ARG A 16 3.45 8.75 1.74
CA ARG A 16 4.33 8.42 2.85
C ARG A 16 4.83 7.00 2.69
N MET A 17 6.12 6.82 2.88
CA MET A 17 6.75 5.52 2.80
C MET A 17 7.80 5.37 3.89
N GLY A 18 8.06 4.14 4.26
CA GLY A 18 9.10 3.82 5.23
C GLY A 18 9.30 2.33 5.38
N TYR A 19 10.37 1.99 6.06
CA TYR A 19 10.65 0.63 6.44
C TYR A 19 11.27 0.58 7.83
N CYS A 20 11.05 -0.52 8.50
CA CYS A 20 11.74 -0.85 9.74
C CYS A 20 12.05 -2.34 9.76
N TYR A 21 13.05 -2.72 10.52
CA TYR A 21 13.52 -4.09 10.55
C TYR A 21 14.05 -4.48 11.92
N THR A 22 14.03 -5.77 12.16
CA THR A 22 14.76 -6.44 13.21
C THR A 22 15.90 -7.25 12.58
N ARG A 23 16.56 -8.07 13.37
CA ARG A 23 17.56 -9.02 12.87
C ARG A 23 16.97 -10.05 11.89
N GLU A 24 15.67 -10.37 12.00
CA GLU A 24 15.03 -11.52 11.34
C GLU A 24 13.74 -11.17 10.59
N SER A 25 13.28 -9.93 10.66
CA SER A 25 12.05 -9.49 10.00
C SER A 25 12.19 -8.08 9.49
N GLY A 26 11.64 -7.79 8.32
CA GLY A 26 11.59 -6.46 7.72
C GLY A 26 10.17 -6.09 7.32
N LEU A 27 9.74 -4.88 7.67
CA LEU A 27 8.47 -4.28 7.27
C LEU A 27 8.75 -3.14 6.28
N PHE A 28 7.97 -3.10 5.21
CA PHE A 28 7.97 -2.03 4.20
C PHE A 28 6.56 -1.53 4.02
N VAL A 29 6.36 -0.22 4.02
CA VAL A 29 5.04 0.42 3.98
C VAL A 29 5.05 1.57 3.00
N LEU A 30 3.99 1.68 2.21
CA LEU A 30 3.67 2.84 1.39
C LEU A 30 2.20 3.17 1.52
N ALA A 31 1.89 4.44 1.71
CA ALA A 31 0.55 4.98 1.80
C ALA A 31 0.46 6.24 0.92
N ASP A 32 -0.51 6.27 0.03
CA ASP A 32 -0.81 7.39 -0.87
C ASP A 32 -2.04 8.12 -0.34
N GLY A 33 -1.85 9.35 0.13
CA GLY A 33 -2.90 10.20 0.65
C GLY A 33 -3.83 10.70 -0.45
N MET A 34 -5.12 10.39 -0.34
CA MET A 34 -6.08 10.65 -1.40
C MET A 34 -6.37 12.14 -1.56
N GLY A 35 -6.14 12.65 -2.78
CA GLY A 35 -6.66 13.96 -3.20
C GLY A 35 -8.20 13.97 -3.27
N GLY A 36 -8.80 15.15 -3.09
CA GLY A 36 -10.27 15.27 -3.04
C GLY A 36 -10.88 15.04 -1.65
N HIS A 37 -10.11 14.60 -0.68
CA HIS A 37 -10.42 14.54 0.74
C HIS A 37 -9.47 15.42 1.53
N PRO A 38 -9.88 15.93 2.72
CA PRO A 38 -9.01 16.77 3.52
C PRO A 38 -7.82 15.98 4.06
N GLU A 39 -6.67 16.64 4.16
CA GLU A 39 -5.49 16.14 4.88
C GLU A 39 -5.06 14.70 4.52
N GLY A 40 -5.09 14.32 3.22
CA GLY A 40 -4.66 12.99 2.78
C GLY A 40 -3.23 12.63 3.21
N GLU A 41 -2.33 13.61 3.21
CA GLU A 41 -0.96 13.46 3.69
C GLU A 41 -0.89 13.11 5.19
N VAL A 42 -1.86 13.57 5.98
CA VAL A 42 -1.96 13.23 7.41
C VAL A 42 -2.46 11.79 7.58
N ALA A 43 -3.45 11.37 6.79
CA ALA A 43 -3.93 9.99 6.79
C ALA A 43 -2.79 9.00 6.45
N ALA A 44 -2.02 9.31 5.40
CA ALA A 44 -0.87 8.49 5.01
C ALA A 44 0.20 8.44 6.12
N GLN A 45 0.46 9.57 6.79
CA GLN A 45 1.41 9.64 7.90
C GLN A 45 0.93 8.82 9.12
N ILE A 46 -0.34 8.92 9.48
CA ILE A 46 -0.93 8.13 10.58
C ILE A 46 -0.82 6.64 10.27
N ALA A 47 -1.13 6.23 9.03
CA ALA A 47 -1.04 4.83 8.62
C ALA A 47 0.40 4.31 8.77
N LEU A 48 1.39 5.02 8.21
CA LEU A 48 2.79 4.66 8.30
C LEU A 48 3.26 4.54 9.76
N GLN A 49 2.97 5.55 10.58
CA GLN A 49 3.40 5.57 11.99
C GLN A 49 2.76 4.46 12.82
N THR A 50 1.46 4.22 12.64
CA THR A 50 0.73 3.19 13.38
C THR A 50 1.29 1.81 13.08
N ILE A 51 1.45 1.47 11.80
CA ILE A 51 1.92 0.15 11.39
C ILE A 51 3.38 -0.06 11.83
N SER A 52 4.24 0.95 11.66
CA SER A 52 5.64 0.88 12.08
C SER A 52 5.78 0.71 13.59
N ALA A 53 5.01 1.44 14.39
CA ALA A 53 5.04 1.32 15.85
C ALA A 53 4.55 -0.06 16.33
N LEU A 54 3.53 -0.62 15.71
CA LEU A 54 3.04 -1.97 16.00
C LEU A 54 4.09 -3.02 15.65
N PHE A 55 4.77 -2.89 14.52
CA PHE A 55 5.84 -3.79 14.12
C PHE A 55 7.00 -3.77 15.13
N GLN A 56 7.49 -2.59 15.48
CA GLN A 56 8.60 -2.43 16.46
C GLN A 56 8.25 -3.04 17.83
N ARG A 57 6.98 -3.01 18.20
CA ARG A 57 6.52 -3.59 19.47
C ARG A 57 6.38 -5.12 19.41
N GLN A 58 5.93 -5.68 18.28
CA GLN A 58 5.56 -7.09 18.16
C GLN A 58 6.66 -7.98 17.55
N ALA A 59 7.47 -7.45 16.62
CA ALA A 59 8.56 -8.19 15.99
C ALA A 59 9.78 -8.28 16.92
N LYS A 60 9.86 -9.35 17.75
CA LYS A 60 10.94 -9.53 18.74
C LYS A 60 11.49 -10.96 18.73
N PRO A 61 12.40 -11.29 17.81
CA PRO A 61 12.87 -10.59 16.60
C PRO A 61 11.94 -10.79 15.39
N GLN A 62 10.96 -11.66 15.49
CA GLN A 62 10.01 -12.05 14.46
C GLN A 62 8.56 -11.81 14.92
N LEU A 63 7.68 -11.64 13.96
CA LEU A 63 6.23 -11.69 14.18
C LEU A 63 5.81 -13.17 14.36
N LYS A 64 4.87 -13.43 15.26
CA LYS A 64 4.31 -14.77 15.47
C LYS A 64 3.44 -15.20 14.29
N ASP A 65 2.58 -14.32 13.83
CA ASP A 65 1.72 -14.50 12.67
C ASP A 65 1.74 -13.22 11.84
N VAL A 66 2.32 -13.31 10.65
CA VAL A 66 2.51 -12.15 9.77
C VAL A 66 1.18 -11.69 9.16
N GLN A 67 0.28 -12.62 8.81
CA GLN A 67 -1.01 -12.27 8.19
C GLN A 67 -1.93 -11.61 9.23
N GLU A 68 -1.98 -12.14 10.44
CA GLU A 68 -2.73 -11.56 11.56
C GLU A 68 -2.18 -10.17 11.91
N PHE A 69 -0.85 -10.02 11.97
CA PHE A 69 -0.20 -8.73 12.20
C PHE A 69 -0.61 -7.69 11.14
N LEU A 70 -0.46 -8.03 9.85
CA LEU A 70 -0.75 -7.10 8.76
C LEU A 70 -2.22 -6.66 8.76
N SER A 71 -3.16 -7.60 8.94
CA SER A 71 -4.59 -7.33 9.02
C SER A 71 -4.94 -6.45 10.22
N GLY A 72 -4.42 -6.79 11.39
CA GLY A 72 -4.62 -6.02 12.62
C GLY A 72 -4.03 -4.62 12.56
N ALA A 73 -2.82 -4.49 11.98
CA ALA A 73 -2.14 -3.21 11.83
C ALA A 73 -2.84 -2.28 10.83
N LEU A 74 -3.36 -2.81 9.72
CA LEU A 74 -4.16 -2.05 8.76
C LEU A 74 -5.44 -1.52 9.42
N LEU A 75 -6.17 -2.36 10.14
CA LEU A 75 -7.39 -1.95 10.85
C LEU A 75 -7.09 -0.93 11.96
N ALA A 76 -5.98 -1.10 12.68
CA ALA A 76 -5.55 -0.12 13.66
C ALA A 76 -5.25 1.24 13.04
N ALA A 77 -4.55 1.26 11.89
CA ALA A 77 -4.29 2.49 11.14
C ALA A 77 -5.59 3.17 10.68
N HIS A 78 -6.54 2.39 10.15
CA HIS A 78 -7.86 2.89 9.77
C HIS A 78 -8.58 3.56 10.95
N HIS A 79 -8.62 2.90 12.11
CA HIS A 79 -9.26 3.46 13.31
C HIS A 79 -8.55 4.71 13.84
N GLN A 80 -7.22 4.79 13.75
CA GLN A 80 -6.47 5.98 14.14
C GLN A 80 -6.77 7.18 13.24
N ILE A 81 -6.97 6.97 11.94
CA ILE A 81 -7.39 8.03 11.02
C ILE A 81 -8.80 8.54 11.39
N LEU A 82 -9.75 7.63 11.63
CA LEU A 82 -11.11 8.01 12.05
C LEU A 82 -11.11 8.76 13.39
N ARG A 83 -10.30 8.30 14.34
CA ARG A 83 -10.13 8.96 15.62
C ARG A 83 -9.59 10.38 15.46
N TYR A 84 -8.57 10.57 14.65
CA TYR A 84 -8.01 11.88 14.32
C TYR A 84 -9.10 12.82 13.77
N ALA A 85 -9.90 12.36 12.82
CA ALA A 85 -10.99 13.14 12.24
C ALA A 85 -12.04 13.52 13.29
N THR A 86 -12.41 12.60 14.16
CA THR A 86 -13.36 12.82 15.26
C THR A 86 -12.83 13.86 16.25
N GLU A 87 -11.59 13.72 16.70
CA GLU A 87 -10.94 14.66 17.63
C GLU A 87 -10.84 16.07 17.07
N LYS A 88 -10.72 16.20 15.74
CA LYS A 88 -10.70 17.48 15.03
C LYS A 88 -12.08 18.02 14.64
N GLY A 89 -13.16 17.26 14.88
CA GLY A 89 -14.51 17.63 14.47
C GLY A 89 -14.70 17.75 12.95
N MET A 90 -13.97 16.91 12.18
CA MET A 90 -14.01 16.94 10.72
C MET A 90 -15.30 16.29 10.20
N ILE A 91 -15.95 16.94 9.23
CA ILE A 91 -17.16 16.41 8.57
C ILE A 91 -16.78 15.34 7.55
N ASP A 92 -15.76 15.61 6.73
CA ASP A 92 -15.16 14.62 5.83
C ASP A 92 -13.83 14.13 6.40
N THR A 93 -13.58 12.85 6.27
CA THR A 93 -12.42 12.20 6.89
C THR A 93 -11.21 12.16 5.95
N PRO A 94 -9.99 12.33 6.47
CA PRO A 94 -8.78 12.09 5.71
C PRO A 94 -8.72 10.65 5.22
N ARG A 95 -8.22 10.42 4.01
CA ARG A 95 -8.18 9.09 3.39
C ARG A 95 -6.83 8.79 2.76
N THR A 96 -6.47 7.52 2.77
CA THR A 96 -5.24 7.05 2.15
C THR A 96 -5.38 5.62 1.65
N THR A 97 -4.64 5.27 0.61
CA THR A 97 -4.36 3.88 0.26
C THR A 97 -3.34 3.29 1.24
N LEU A 98 -3.14 2.00 1.16
CA LEU A 98 -2.06 1.31 1.86
C LEU A 98 -1.58 0.11 1.07
N VAL A 99 -0.27 -0.06 0.98
CA VAL A 99 0.39 -1.32 0.64
C VAL A 99 1.54 -1.54 1.61
N ALA A 100 1.61 -2.73 2.19
CA ALA A 100 2.66 -3.09 3.13
C ALA A 100 3.11 -4.53 2.92
N ALA A 101 4.40 -4.78 3.12
CA ALA A 101 4.99 -6.11 3.00
C ALA A 101 5.88 -6.41 4.19
N VAL A 102 5.83 -7.65 4.66
CA VAL A 102 6.74 -8.21 5.66
C VAL A 102 7.59 -9.30 5.01
N LEU A 103 8.90 -9.16 5.15
CA LEU A 103 9.89 -10.16 4.78
C LEU A 103 10.40 -10.84 6.04
N GLN A 104 10.14 -12.13 6.17
CA GLN A 104 10.49 -12.92 7.36
C GLN A 104 10.68 -14.38 7.00
N ALA A 105 11.66 -15.03 7.60
CA ALA A 105 11.92 -16.47 7.43
C ALA A 105 11.99 -16.91 5.96
N GLY A 106 12.62 -16.12 5.09
CA GLY A 106 12.76 -16.43 3.67
C GLY A 106 11.49 -16.29 2.84
N THR A 107 10.46 -15.66 3.38
CA THR A 107 9.18 -15.43 2.68
C THR A 107 8.78 -13.96 2.67
N ALA A 108 7.92 -13.59 1.71
CA ALA A 108 7.23 -12.31 1.67
C ALA A 108 5.72 -12.52 1.87
N THR A 109 5.13 -11.72 2.74
CA THR A 109 3.68 -11.63 2.93
C THR A 109 3.30 -10.16 2.83
N TRP A 110 2.22 -9.84 2.14
CA TRP A 110 1.81 -8.45 1.95
C TRP A 110 0.31 -8.25 2.08
N ILE A 111 -0.07 -7.01 2.30
CA ILE A 111 -1.44 -6.54 2.40
C ILE A 111 -1.59 -5.28 1.57
N HIS A 112 -2.76 -5.05 0.98
CA HIS A 112 -3.07 -3.78 0.37
C HIS A 112 -4.54 -3.40 0.51
N CYS A 113 -4.80 -2.09 0.44
CA CYS A 113 -6.11 -1.45 0.40
C CYS A 113 -6.01 -0.23 -0.50
N GLY A 114 -6.73 -0.26 -1.62
CA GLY A 114 -6.67 0.79 -2.65
C GLY A 114 -5.90 0.36 -3.90
N ASP A 115 -5.22 1.29 -4.54
CA ASP A 115 -4.53 1.13 -5.82
C ASP A 115 -3.01 1.40 -5.78
N SER A 116 -2.45 1.59 -4.58
CA SER A 116 -1.01 1.46 -4.41
C SER A 116 -0.62 0.00 -4.55
N ARG A 117 0.44 -0.26 -5.31
CA ARG A 117 0.76 -1.60 -5.78
C ARG A 117 2.04 -2.15 -5.18
N LEU A 118 2.06 -3.47 -5.01
CA LEU A 118 3.27 -4.26 -4.86
C LEU A 118 3.50 -5.04 -6.16
N TYR A 119 4.73 -5.00 -6.64
CA TYR A 119 5.23 -5.83 -7.74
C TYR A 119 6.32 -6.75 -7.19
N MET A 120 6.28 -8.01 -7.59
CA MET A 120 7.34 -8.98 -7.34
C MET A 120 7.86 -9.51 -8.67
N VAL A 121 9.15 -9.31 -8.91
CA VAL A 121 9.83 -9.68 -10.15
C VAL A 121 10.92 -10.70 -9.83
N ARG A 122 10.99 -11.76 -10.61
CA ARG A 122 12.00 -12.82 -10.53
C ARG A 122 12.67 -13.00 -11.89
N ASP A 123 14.00 -12.87 -11.91
CA ASP A 123 14.82 -13.04 -13.13
C ASP A 123 14.35 -12.17 -14.33
N GLY A 124 13.79 -11.00 -14.05
CA GLY A 124 13.27 -10.06 -15.05
C GLY A 124 11.81 -10.28 -15.46
N ASP A 125 11.18 -11.33 -14.96
CA ASP A 125 9.77 -11.62 -15.21
C ASP A 125 8.88 -11.19 -14.05
N LEU A 126 7.72 -10.64 -14.37
CA LEU A 126 6.70 -10.31 -13.38
C LEU A 126 6.10 -11.59 -12.79
N LEU A 127 6.45 -11.89 -11.53
CA LEU A 127 5.91 -13.05 -10.82
C LEU A 127 4.49 -12.80 -10.33
N THR A 128 4.26 -11.65 -9.71
CA THR A 128 2.93 -11.24 -9.22
C THR A 128 2.86 -9.74 -8.98
N ARG A 129 1.67 -9.20 -8.98
CA ARG A 129 1.33 -7.88 -8.47
C ARG A 129 0.00 -7.86 -7.73
N THR A 130 -0.21 -6.85 -6.91
CA THR A 130 -1.52 -6.60 -6.29
C THR A 130 -2.54 -6.13 -7.34
N ARG A 131 -3.81 -6.46 -7.13
CA ARG A 131 -4.93 -5.98 -7.94
C ARG A 131 -5.55 -4.75 -7.31
N ASP A 132 -5.77 -3.71 -8.11
CA ASP A 132 -6.32 -2.45 -7.60
C ASP A 132 -7.75 -2.64 -7.09
N HIS A 133 -8.05 -2.03 -5.96
CA HIS A 133 -9.41 -1.94 -5.43
C HIS A 133 -10.16 -0.76 -6.07
N SER A 134 -10.22 -0.78 -7.39
CA SER A 134 -10.93 0.21 -8.20
C SER A 134 -12.09 -0.43 -8.95
N TYR A 135 -13.10 0.36 -9.25
CA TYR A 135 -14.25 -0.14 -10.04
C TYR A 135 -13.85 -0.56 -11.45
N MET A 136 -12.76 -0.06 -11.99
CA MET A 136 -12.25 -0.44 -13.30
C MET A 136 -11.58 -1.82 -13.30
N GLU A 137 -10.83 -2.14 -12.26
CA GLU A 137 -10.18 -3.46 -12.14
C GLU A 137 -11.18 -4.59 -11.86
N LEU A 138 -12.30 -4.28 -11.17
CA LEU A 138 -13.37 -5.26 -10.92
C LEU A 138 -14.12 -5.67 -12.18
N ARG A 139 -14.12 -4.84 -13.23
CA ARG A 139 -14.86 -5.06 -14.47
C ARG A 139 -13.91 -4.98 -15.64
N ASN A 140 -13.68 -6.08 -16.31
CA ASN A 140 -12.89 -6.12 -17.54
C ASN A 140 -13.43 -5.22 -18.67
N THR A 141 -14.63 -4.64 -18.48
CA THR A 141 -15.25 -3.66 -19.38
C THR A 141 -16.12 -2.69 -18.57
N PRO A 142 -16.00 -1.37 -18.80
CA PRO A 142 -16.91 -0.40 -18.17
C PRO A 142 -18.35 -0.68 -18.63
N PRO A 143 -19.36 -0.60 -17.74
CA PRO A 143 -20.76 -0.68 -18.15
C PRO A 143 -21.09 0.40 -19.17
N PRO A 144 -21.97 0.14 -20.13
CA PRO A 144 -22.44 1.16 -21.08
C PRO A 144 -22.97 2.39 -20.33
N GLY A 145 -22.50 3.58 -20.69
CA GLY A 145 -22.86 4.84 -20.03
C GLY A 145 -21.96 5.28 -18.86
N LEU A 146 -21.03 4.43 -18.42
CA LEU A 146 -20.05 4.73 -17.37
C LEU A 146 -18.62 4.92 -17.92
N GLU A 147 -18.47 5.10 -19.22
CA GLU A 147 -17.19 5.34 -19.91
C GLU A 147 -16.47 6.61 -19.44
N ARG A 148 -17.18 7.49 -18.72
CA ARG A 148 -16.65 8.72 -18.10
C ARG A 148 -16.36 8.60 -16.60
N ILE A 149 -16.58 7.44 -15.97
CA ILE A 149 -16.15 7.26 -14.59
C ILE A 149 -14.63 7.30 -14.58
N ASN A 150 -14.13 8.26 -13.82
CA ASN A 150 -12.71 8.44 -13.60
C ASN A 150 -12.10 7.09 -13.20
N ARG A 151 -11.09 6.63 -13.94
CA ARG A 151 -10.42 5.34 -13.75
C ARG A 151 -9.90 5.11 -12.33
N ASN A 152 -9.83 6.19 -11.55
CA ASN A 152 -9.25 6.24 -10.22
C ASN A 152 -10.28 6.19 -9.09
N VAL A 153 -11.53 5.81 -9.36
CA VAL A 153 -12.53 5.67 -8.29
C VAL A 153 -12.30 4.35 -7.56
N LEU A 154 -11.77 4.47 -6.35
CA LEU A 154 -11.56 3.34 -5.44
C LEU A 154 -12.87 3.00 -4.73
N PHE A 155 -13.12 1.70 -4.51
CA PHE A 155 -14.26 1.26 -3.69
C PHE A 155 -13.86 1.04 -2.22
N THR A 156 -12.58 1.12 -1.88
CA THR A 156 -12.06 0.99 -0.51
C THR A 156 -10.79 1.80 -0.31
N CYS A 157 -10.64 2.35 0.89
CA CYS A 157 -9.46 3.05 1.37
C CYS A 157 -9.48 3.11 2.90
N LEU A 158 -8.36 3.45 3.51
CA LEU A 158 -8.30 3.75 4.94
C LEU A 158 -8.89 5.13 5.22
N GLY A 159 -9.55 5.28 6.36
CA GLY A 159 -10.18 6.53 6.78
C GLY A 159 -11.60 6.73 6.25
N SER A 160 -12.13 5.86 5.39
CA SER A 160 -13.55 5.91 5.01
C SER A 160 -14.45 5.57 6.20
N PRO A 161 -15.72 6.04 6.23
CA PRO A 161 -16.64 5.69 7.32
C PRO A 161 -16.94 4.19 7.42
N SER A 162 -16.87 3.46 6.31
CA SER A 162 -17.09 2.02 6.28
C SER A 162 -15.79 1.25 6.55
N ARG A 163 -15.95 0.03 7.07
CA ARG A 163 -14.82 -0.89 7.25
C ARG A 163 -14.10 -1.12 5.93
N PRO A 164 -12.76 -0.95 5.87
CA PRO A 164 -12.03 -1.15 4.65
C PRO A 164 -12.03 -2.61 4.21
N PHE A 165 -12.19 -2.83 2.91
CA PHE A 165 -11.85 -4.08 2.26
C PHE A 165 -10.35 -4.08 1.95
N PHE A 166 -9.68 -5.20 2.16
CA PHE A 166 -8.25 -5.36 1.89
C PHE A 166 -7.94 -6.80 1.53
N ASP A 167 -6.88 -7.00 0.78
CA ASP A 167 -6.36 -8.31 0.43
C ASP A 167 -5.03 -8.58 1.13
N VAL A 168 -4.89 -9.79 1.63
CA VAL A 168 -3.63 -10.33 2.18
C VAL A 168 -3.18 -11.47 1.28
N ALA A 169 -1.90 -11.49 0.91
CA ALA A 169 -1.33 -12.53 0.08
C ALA A 169 0.03 -12.98 0.63
N GLY A 170 0.40 -14.20 0.32
CA GLY A 170 1.58 -14.88 0.84
C GLY A 170 1.24 -15.90 1.93
N PRO A 171 2.23 -16.52 2.57
CA PRO A 171 3.66 -16.31 2.34
C PRO A 171 4.13 -16.82 0.98
N THR A 172 4.95 -16.04 0.30
CA THR A 172 5.61 -16.41 -0.96
C THR A 172 7.10 -16.58 -0.71
N GLU A 173 7.65 -17.74 -1.10
CA GLU A 173 9.07 -18.03 -0.93
C GLU A 173 9.93 -17.05 -1.74
N LEU A 174 10.98 -16.52 -1.11
CA LEU A 174 11.91 -15.57 -1.69
C LEU A 174 13.15 -16.25 -2.24
N HIS A 175 13.54 -15.87 -3.45
CA HIS A 175 14.80 -16.25 -4.10
C HIS A 175 15.76 -15.06 -4.13
N ARG A 176 17.05 -15.33 -4.33
CA ARG A 176 18.08 -14.26 -4.34
C ARG A 176 17.90 -13.23 -5.45
N SER A 177 17.30 -13.64 -6.58
CA SER A 177 17.03 -12.78 -7.73
C SER A 177 15.77 -11.92 -7.58
N ASP A 178 14.94 -12.19 -6.57
CA ASP A 178 13.68 -11.49 -6.41
C ASP A 178 13.88 -10.01 -6.12
N ARG A 179 13.02 -9.22 -6.74
CA ARG A 179 12.88 -7.78 -6.50
C ARG A 179 11.44 -7.49 -6.14
N ILE A 180 11.25 -6.78 -5.04
CA ILE A 180 9.94 -6.33 -4.58
C ILE A 180 9.92 -4.82 -4.63
N MET A 181 8.89 -4.26 -5.26
CA MET A 181 8.67 -2.83 -5.35
C MET A 181 7.28 -2.48 -4.84
N LEU A 182 7.19 -1.49 -3.97
CA LEU A 182 5.94 -0.83 -3.59
C LEU A 182 5.90 0.53 -4.26
N CYS A 183 4.77 0.88 -4.89
CA CYS A 183 4.63 2.19 -5.53
C CYS A 183 3.19 2.70 -5.48
N SER A 184 3.05 4.03 -5.52
CA SER A 184 1.77 4.72 -5.71
C SER A 184 1.40 4.81 -7.19
N ASP A 185 0.20 5.31 -7.47
CA ASP A 185 -0.34 5.49 -8.83
C ASP A 185 0.52 6.42 -9.68
N GLY A 186 1.25 7.35 -9.08
CA GLY A 186 2.16 8.26 -9.76
C GLY A 186 3.25 7.56 -10.59
N LEU A 187 3.62 6.33 -10.23
CA LEU A 187 4.55 5.52 -11.02
C LEU A 187 3.80 4.63 -12.02
N TRP A 188 2.96 3.75 -11.55
CA TRP A 188 2.38 2.70 -12.39
C TRP A 188 1.36 3.22 -13.42
N SER A 189 0.79 4.40 -13.22
CA SER A 189 -0.08 5.02 -14.22
C SER A 189 0.69 5.54 -15.44
N SER A 190 1.99 5.77 -15.30
CA SER A 190 2.86 6.35 -16.33
C SER A 190 3.86 5.36 -16.92
N VAL A 191 4.10 4.23 -16.24
CA VAL A 191 5.09 3.22 -16.65
C VAL A 191 4.40 1.87 -16.79
N SER A 192 4.57 1.20 -17.94
CA SER A 192 3.95 -0.11 -18.18
C SER A 192 4.56 -1.20 -17.30
N GLU A 193 3.78 -2.24 -17.01
CA GLU A 193 4.24 -3.39 -16.23
C GLU A 193 5.47 -4.08 -16.84
N THR A 194 5.53 -4.14 -18.18
CA THR A 194 6.68 -4.70 -18.90
C THR A 194 7.96 -3.92 -18.62
N VAL A 195 7.88 -2.58 -18.65
CA VAL A 195 9.02 -1.71 -18.34
C VAL A 195 9.41 -1.84 -16.87
N ILE A 196 8.44 -1.86 -15.95
CA ILE A 196 8.70 -2.07 -14.52
C ILE A 196 9.43 -3.40 -14.30
N ALA A 197 8.96 -4.50 -14.89
CA ALA A 197 9.59 -5.81 -14.74
C ALA A 197 11.01 -5.83 -15.32
N CYS A 198 11.21 -5.25 -16.50
CA CYS A 198 12.51 -5.15 -17.13
C CYS A 198 13.51 -4.36 -16.26
N GLU A 199 13.12 -3.17 -15.79
CA GLU A 199 14.00 -2.31 -14.98
C GLU A 199 14.32 -2.94 -13.60
N LEU A 200 13.37 -3.61 -12.98
CA LEU A 200 13.61 -4.35 -11.72
C LEU A 200 14.48 -5.59 -11.94
N GLY A 201 14.46 -6.18 -13.14
CA GLY A 201 15.30 -7.33 -13.50
C GLY A 201 16.73 -6.95 -13.84
N ASN A 202 17.01 -5.70 -14.21
CA ASN A 202 18.34 -5.22 -14.50
C ASN A 202 19.22 -5.23 -13.25
N LYS A 203 20.45 -5.77 -13.39
CA LYS A 203 21.44 -5.90 -12.30
C LYS A 203 22.22 -4.62 -12.09
#